data_eaa53f98223a5a9d73881caa5d384c90
#
_entry.id   eaa53f98223a5a9d73881caa5d384c90
#
_cell.length_a   1.000
_cell.length_b   1.000
_cell.length_c   1.000
_cell.angle_alpha   90.00
_cell.angle_beta   90.00
_cell.angle_gamma   90.00
#
_symmetry.space_group_name_H-M   'P 1'
#
loop_
_entity.id
_entity.type
_entity.pdbx_description
1 polymer ?
#
loop_
_entity_poly.entity_id
_entity_poly.type
_entity_poly.pdbx_seq_one_letter_code
_entity_poly.pdbx_strand_id
1 'polypeptide(L)'
;RLEKKTLIDAFLRLADCYFLLSDDLKAIEYFDMVIQNGAGDLSYAYFKKATSQGYIEDHEGKANTLQELTEKYPNSSYQILSIRELADTYKAQGENQKAIDTYEQFIRDYPQNKYVARAIVNVGSVYLSMKEYDKAEQYLEKVLFEYPNATSENESAVLLMKDIYKGRDDLAGYYEWLVEQGREVAESEIDSVFWEPVQHAWDLGDCANIILKGKEYNSKVQNGRHNADAHYYMARCVHQEEKLEEALSHYNNVIDKVNNNNYESALKYAGNISYFLGDYRQAIGHYSTLERVAASEDNIRTSVIGQMRGFWKLNNYQSAIAYSNKTLLLSNLDEPLEIEASLIHGLSLKETDRLDEAYIILIALSENTKSIKGAEAKYNAAEILFEQEKNDECEITIMELVKQKPSYDYWIASAIILLGDNFIVKEDYFNAKSSLQSVIDNYEGKDQAEIVALAQSKIDYILDLESQSEKSIEKDDVEIDFEGVDEKDKKLFEDELEEEKQKQNKEPNN
;
A
#
# COMPACT_ATOMS: atom_id res chain seq x y z
N ARG A 1 63.84 56.06 -20.93
CA ARG A 1 62.39 56.31 -20.56
C ARG A 1 61.40 55.93 -21.67
N LEU A 2 61.69 56.32 -22.93
CA LEU A 2 60.82 55.94 -24.11
C LEU A 2 60.82 54.43 -24.38
N GLU A 3 61.98 53.78 -24.35
CA GLU A 3 62.07 52.32 -24.52
C GLU A 3 61.29 51.50 -23.49
N LYS A 4 61.33 51.91 -22.21
CA LYS A 4 60.63 51.28 -21.11
C LYS A 4 59.09 51.39 -21.35
N LYS A 5 58.57 52.55 -21.77
CA LYS A 5 57.14 52.78 -22.01
C LYS A 5 56.68 51.94 -23.21
N THR A 6 57.49 51.86 -24.25
CA THR A 6 57.18 51.03 -25.44
C THR A 6 57.17 49.56 -25.12
N LEU A 7 58.07 49.09 -24.24
CA LEU A 7 58.14 47.70 -23.80
C LEU A 7 56.90 47.30 -22.98
N ILE A 8 56.47 48.19 -22.07
CA ILE A 8 55.30 47.94 -21.25
C ILE A 8 53.99 47.94 -22.10
N ASP A 9 53.88 48.85 -23.08
CA ASP A 9 52.77 48.84 -24.04
C ASP A 9 52.77 47.51 -24.88
N ALA A 10 53.96 47.03 -25.24
CA ALA A 10 54.11 45.75 -25.91
C ALA A 10 53.61 44.56 -25.02
N PHE A 11 53.97 44.54 -23.72
CA PHE A 11 53.51 43.54 -22.78
C PHE A 11 51.99 43.60 -22.63
N LEU A 12 51.38 44.79 -22.50
CA LEU A 12 49.95 44.94 -22.41
C LEU A 12 49.21 44.40 -23.62
N ARG A 13 49.70 44.71 -24.85
CA ARG A 13 49.12 44.20 -26.08
C ARG A 13 49.25 42.68 -26.21
N LEU A 14 50.39 42.11 -25.78
CA LEU A 14 50.59 40.66 -25.73
C LEU A 14 49.61 40.00 -24.78
N ALA A 15 49.46 40.57 -23.57
CA ALA A 15 48.50 40.11 -22.60
C ALA A 15 47.09 40.10 -23.19
N ASP A 16 46.65 41.19 -23.84
CA ASP A 16 45.36 41.28 -24.52
C ASP A 16 45.22 40.25 -25.64
N CYS A 17 46.27 40.03 -26.45
CA CYS A 17 46.25 39.02 -27.48
C CYS A 17 46.06 37.59 -26.92
N TYR A 18 46.80 37.25 -25.86
CA TYR A 18 46.65 35.94 -25.22
C TYR A 18 45.28 35.78 -24.53
N PHE A 19 44.78 36.84 -23.90
CA PHE A 19 43.42 36.86 -23.36
C PHE A 19 42.35 36.58 -24.43
N LEU A 20 42.47 37.24 -25.59
CA LEU A 20 41.56 37.03 -26.71
C LEU A 20 41.70 35.63 -27.35
N LEU A 21 42.88 35.02 -27.25
CA LEU A 21 43.13 33.63 -27.69
C LEU A 21 42.73 32.59 -26.62
N SER A 22 42.22 33.01 -25.45
CA SER A 22 41.91 32.17 -24.30
C SER A 22 43.13 31.38 -23.77
N ASP A 23 44.36 31.92 -23.96
CA ASP A 23 45.58 31.44 -23.31
C ASP A 23 45.77 32.23 -22.00
N ASP A 24 44.89 31.96 -21.06
CA ASP A 24 44.78 32.75 -19.84
C ASP A 24 46.04 32.68 -18.95
N LEU A 25 46.79 31.58 -19.00
CA LEU A 25 48.04 31.46 -18.26
C LEU A 25 49.08 32.45 -18.77
N LYS A 26 49.27 32.59 -20.10
CA LYS A 26 50.15 33.58 -20.66
C LYS A 26 49.61 34.99 -20.53
N ALA A 27 48.28 35.18 -20.62
CA ALA A 27 47.68 36.49 -20.35
C ALA A 27 48.03 36.98 -18.94
N ILE A 28 47.90 36.13 -17.91
CA ILE A 28 48.30 36.41 -16.54
C ILE A 28 49.78 36.78 -16.44
N GLU A 29 50.67 36.00 -17.07
CA GLU A 29 52.12 36.26 -17.07
C GLU A 29 52.46 37.66 -17.62
N TYR A 30 51.87 38.01 -18.78
CA TYR A 30 52.13 39.32 -19.38
C TYR A 30 51.43 40.46 -18.61
N PHE A 31 50.24 40.28 -18.03
CA PHE A 31 49.66 41.28 -17.14
C PHE A 31 50.52 41.48 -15.90
N ASP A 32 51.12 40.45 -15.33
CA ASP A 32 52.05 40.55 -14.23
C ASP A 32 53.29 41.35 -14.61
N MET A 33 53.85 41.18 -15.81
CA MET A 33 54.95 41.98 -16.28
C MET A 33 54.57 43.47 -16.34
N VAL A 34 53.37 43.83 -16.79
CA VAL A 34 52.85 45.20 -16.77
C VAL A 34 52.74 45.74 -15.35
N ILE A 35 52.16 44.98 -14.46
CA ILE A 35 51.94 45.37 -13.05
C ILE A 35 53.29 45.61 -12.30
N GLN A 36 54.24 44.69 -12.46
CA GLN A 36 55.55 44.77 -11.84
C GLN A 36 56.38 45.96 -12.31
N ASN A 37 56.19 46.35 -13.55
CA ASN A 37 56.91 47.51 -14.12
C ASN A 37 56.30 48.86 -13.71
N GLY A 38 55.10 48.85 -13.10
CA GLY A 38 54.49 50.04 -12.48
C GLY A 38 54.13 51.15 -13.46
N ALA A 39 53.87 50.87 -14.74
CA ALA A 39 53.51 51.86 -15.75
C ALA A 39 52.42 51.33 -16.70
N GLY A 40 51.76 52.24 -17.41
CA GLY A 40 50.57 51.91 -18.23
C GLY A 40 49.26 52.01 -17.43
N ASP A 41 48.19 51.45 -17.99
CA ASP A 41 46.90 51.35 -17.25
C ASP A 41 46.95 50.14 -16.30
N LEU A 42 47.44 50.38 -15.12
CA LEU A 42 47.59 49.32 -14.10
C LEU A 42 46.24 48.78 -13.63
N SER A 43 45.25 49.65 -13.49
CA SER A 43 43.91 49.18 -13.07
C SER A 43 43.26 48.24 -14.09
N TYR A 44 43.49 48.53 -15.39
CA TYR A 44 43.10 47.62 -16.45
C TYR A 44 43.85 46.29 -16.35
N ALA A 45 45.17 46.32 -16.20
CA ALA A 45 46.02 45.14 -16.11
C ALA A 45 45.60 44.24 -14.91
N TYR A 46 45.37 44.81 -13.74
CA TYR A 46 44.85 44.08 -12.57
C TYR A 46 43.49 43.44 -12.87
N PHE A 47 42.57 44.23 -13.42
CA PHE A 47 41.20 43.74 -13.68
C PHE A 47 41.21 42.58 -14.71
N LYS A 48 41.98 42.71 -15.80
CA LYS A 48 42.11 41.66 -16.79
C LYS A 48 42.84 40.43 -16.28
N LYS A 49 43.90 40.60 -15.46
CA LYS A 49 44.55 39.49 -14.78
C LYS A 49 43.56 38.71 -13.93
N ALA A 50 42.80 39.41 -13.11
CA ALA A 50 41.78 38.79 -12.25
C ALA A 50 40.70 38.06 -13.08
N THR A 51 40.32 38.60 -14.24
CA THR A 51 39.39 37.96 -15.17
C THR A 51 39.96 36.63 -15.71
N SER A 52 41.22 36.64 -16.19
CA SER A 52 41.90 35.43 -16.62
C SER A 52 42.08 34.39 -15.52
N GLN A 53 42.39 34.84 -14.28
CA GLN A 53 42.45 33.95 -13.12
C GLN A 53 41.08 33.26 -12.88
N GLY A 54 39.98 33.99 -13.08
CA GLY A 54 38.65 33.41 -13.00
C GLY A 54 38.39 32.33 -14.05
N TYR A 55 38.91 32.51 -15.29
CA TYR A 55 38.72 31.50 -16.36
C TYR A 55 39.52 30.22 -16.10
N ILE A 56 40.63 30.27 -15.41
CA ILE A 56 41.41 29.09 -15.00
C ILE A 56 41.04 28.59 -13.59
N GLU A 57 39.90 29.05 -13.03
CA GLU A 57 39.40 28.69 -11.69
C GLU A 57 40.35 29.00 -10.52
N ASP A 58 41.35 29.90 -10.73
CA ASP A 58 42.20 30.41 -9.66
C ASP A 58 41.45 31.48 -8.85
N HIS A 59 40.48 31.03 -8.04
CA HIS A 59 39.62 31.90 -7.26
C HIS A 59 40.39 32.68 -6.18
N GLU A 60 41.44 32.08 -5.59
CA GLU A 60 42.27 32.72 -4.58
C GLU A 60 43.12 33.83 -5.22
N GLY A 61 43.79 33.55 -6.34
CA GLY A 61 44.53 34.53 -7.09
C GLY A 61 43.65 35.69 -7.58
N LYS A 62 42.44 35.36 -8.10
CA LYS A 62 41.45 36.35 -8.52
C LYS A 62 41.06 37.29 -7.36
N ALA A 63 40.73 36.74 -6.18
CA ALA A 63 40.35 37.53 -5.01
C ALA A 63 41.49 38.46 -4.59
N ASN A 64 42.70 37.95 -4.46
CA ASN A 64 43.87 38.74 -4.08
C ASN A 64 44.15 39.87 -5.09
N THR A 65 44.07 39.55 -6.39
CA THR A 65 44.30 40.53 -7.46
C THR A 65 43.25 41.64 -7.46
N LEU A 66 41.95 41.30 -7.26
CA LEU A 66 40.87 42.28 -7.16
C LEU A 66 40.95 43.11 -5.91
N GLN A 67 41.33 42.52 -4.78
CA GLN A 67 41.55 43.25 -3.53
C GLN A 67 42.69 44.28 -3.70
N GLU A 68 43.82 43.89 -4.25
CA GLU A 68 44.90 44.84 -4.54
C GLU A 68 44.48 45.99 -5.47
N LEU A 69 43.65 45.68 -6.50
CA LEU A 69 43.14 46.71 -7.39
C LEU A 69 42.27 47.71 -6.63
N THR A 70 41.33 47.22 -5.81
CA THR A 70 40.37 48.08 -5.08
C THR A 70 41.05 48.96 -4.04
N GLU A 71 42.12 48.46 -3.41
CA GLU A 71 42.94 49.20 -2.43
C GLU A 71 43.88 50.23 -3.09
N LYS A 72 44.58 49.83 -4.16
CA LYS A 72 45.58 50.68 -4.79
C LYS A 72 45.04 51.71 -5.79
N TYR A 73 43.85 51.39 -6.39
CA TYR A 73 43.27 52.24 -7.45
C TYR A 73 41.79 52.56 -7.21
N PRO A 74 41.42 53.14 -6.05
CA PRO A 74 40.03 53.37 -5.65
C PRO A 74 39.28 54.34 -6.58
N ASN A 75 39.98 55.12 -7.39
CA ASN A 75 39.36 56.06 -8.36
C ASN A 75 39.38 55.52 -9.80
N SER A 76 39.70 54.27 -10.01
CA SER A 76 39.76 53.70 -11.37
C SER A 76 38.33 53.42 -11.93
N SER A 77 38.22 53.39 -13.25
CA SER A 77 37.02 53.00 -13.93
C SER A 77 36.60 51.53 -13.66
N TYR A 78 37.52 50.72 -13.17
CA TYR A 78 37.34 49.33 -12.83
C TYR A 78 36.92 49.10 -11.36
N GLN A 79 37.01 50.13 -10.50
CA GLN A 79 36.74 50.02 -9.07
C GLN A 79 35.41 49.31 -8.76
N ILE A 80 34.34 49.83 -9.32
CA ILE A 80 32.98 49.33 -9.09
C ILE A 80 32.82 47.85 -9.54
N LEU A 81 33.37 47.54 -10.72
CA LEU A 81 33.33 46.17 -11.25
C LEU A 81 34.19 45.24 -10.40
N SER A 82 35.34 45.70 -9.93
CA SER A 82 36.28 44.91 -9.12
C SER A 82 35.72 44.58 -7.74
N ILE A 83 35.07 45.52 -7.04
CA ILE A 83 34.43 45.24 -5.75
C ILE A 83 33.34 44.21 -5.92
N ARG A 84 32.51 44.34 -6.98
CA ARG A 84 31.45 43.38 -7.25
C ARG A 84 32.02 41.98 -7.55
N GLU A 85 32.98 41.90 -8.46
CA GLU A 85 33.63 40.63 -8.82
C GLU A 85 34.35 39.99 -7.62
N LEU A 86 34.93 40.82 -6.71
CA LEU A 86 35.55 40.36 -5.49
C LEU A 86 34.52 39.71 -4.55
N ALA A 87 33.39 40.37 -4.36
CA ALA A 87 32.28 39.83 -3.55
C ALA A 87 31.71 38.52 -4.14
N ASP A 88 31.48 38.47 -5.48
CA ASP A 88 31.05 37.29 -6.18
C ASP A 88 32.09 36.16 -6.04
N THR A 89 33.39 36.46 -6.06
CA THR A 89 34.48 35.49 -5.88
C THR A 89 34.48 34.91 -4.46
N TYR A 90 34.37 35.76 -3.42
CA TYR A 90 34.27 35.30 -2.03
C TYR A 90 33.03 34.39 -1.83
N LYS A 91 31.89 34.76 -2.43
CA LYS A 91 30.69 33.93 -2.40
C LYS A 91 30.94 32.55 -3.02
N ALA A 92 31.60 32.50 -4.20
CA ALA A 92 31.94 31.25 -4.87
C ALA A 92 32.91 30.36 -4.07
N GLN A 93 33.80 30.98 -3.28
CA GLN A 93 34.74 30.28 -2.40
C GLN A 93 34.08 29.81 -1.07
N GLY A 94 32.84 30.19 -0.79
CA GLY A 94 32.19 29.93 0.49
C GLY A 94 32.72 30.83 1.64
N GLU A 95 33.48 31.88 1.33
CA GLU A 95 33.98 32.89 2.28
C GLU A 95 32.83 33.87 2.62
N ASN A 96 31.74 33.30 3.18
CA ASN A 96 30.45 33.98 3.34
C ASN A 96 30.53 35.33 3.99
N GLN A 97 31.29 35.47 5.10
CA GLN A 97 31.41 36.77 5.81
C GLN A 97 32.14 37.82 4.96
N LYS A 98 33.22 37.45 4.26
CA LYS A 98 33.91 38.38 3.37
C LYS A 98 33.05 38.81 2.19
N ALA A 99 32.24 37.89 1.64
CA ALA A 99 31.29 38.21 0.59
C ALA A 99 30.25 39.23 1.06
N ILE A 100 29.64 38.99 2.24
CA ILE A 100 28.67 39.92 2.84
C ILE A 100 29.31 41.31 3.07
N ASP A 101 30.46 41.37 3.77
CA ASP A 101 31.13 42.62 4.10
C ASP A 101 31.44 43.43 2.82
N THR A 102 31.90 42.75 1.77
CA THR A 102 32.25 43.38 0.49
C THR A 102 31.01 43.88 -0.27
N TYR A 103 29.90 43.08 -0.32
CA TYR A 103 28.65 43.56 -0.89
C TYR A 103 28.06 44.72 -0.11
N GLU A 104 28.08 44.69 1.24
CA GLU A 104 27.59 45.77 2.06
C GLU A 104 28.41 47.02 1.90
N GLN A 105 29.74 46.91 1.80
CA GLN A 105 30.59 48.03 1.46
C GLN A 105 30.22 48.64 0.12
N PHE A 106 29.99 47.80 -0.92
CA PHE A 106 29.54 48.26 -2.22
C PHE A 106 28.18 49.02 -2.15
N ILE A 107 27.23 48.48 -1.39
CA ILE A 107 25.92 49.10 -1.22
C ILE A 107 26.01 50.46 -0.53
N ARG A 108 26.89 50.58 0.50
CA ARG A 108 27.12 51.83 1.22
C ARG A 108 27.81 52.89 0.37
N ASP A 109 28.88 52.50 -0.35
CA ASP A 109 29.73 53.40 -1.08
C ASP A 109 29.13 53.85 -2.41
N TYR A 110 28.25 53.01 -3.02
CA TYR A 110 27.66 53.26 -4.33
C TYR A 110 26.13 53.14 -4.37
N PRO A 111 25.36 53.80 -3.48
CA PRO A 111 23.93 53.55 -3.29
C PRO A 111 23.07 53.82 -4.52
N GLN A 112 23.54 54.63 -5.47
CA GLN A 112 22.82 54.91 -6.72
C GLN A 112 23.28 54.06 -7.90
N ASN A 113 24.12 53.09 -7.66
CA ASN A 113 24.62 52.23 -8.76
C ASN A 113 23.55 51.21 -9.16
N LYS A 114 23.43 50.99 -10.46
CA LYS A 114 22.46 50.05 -11.03
C LYS A 114 22.60 48.60 -10.55
N TYR A 115 23.76 48.23 -9.97
CA TYR A 115 24.00 46.87 -9.45
C TYR A 115 23.72 46.73 -7.95
N VAL A 116 23.25 47.77 -7.28
CA VAL A 116 22.95 47.72 -5.83
C VAL A 116 21.85 46.71 -5.51
N ALA A 117 20.75 46.69 -6.27
CA ALA A 117 19.69 45.71 -6.07
C ALA A 117 20.23 44.28 -6.17
N ARG A 118 21.09 44.01 -7.17
CA ARG A 118 21.73 42.70 -7.33
C ARG A 118 22.66 42.34 -6.17
N ALA A 119 23.42 43.31 -5.67
CA ALA A 119 24.28 43.11 -4.50
C ALA A 119 23.44 42.74 -3.26
N ILE A 120 22.30 43.39 -3.05
CA ILE A 120 21.39 43.10 -1.95
C ILE A 120 20.80 41.65 -2.08
N VAL A 121 20.37 41.26 -3.28
CA VAL A 121 19.91 39.86 -3.56
C VAL A 121 21.04 38.88 -3.23
N ASN A 122 22.29 39.19 -3.61
CA ASN A 122 23.41 38.30 -3.36
C ASN A 122 23.71 38.18 -1.84
N VAL A 123 23.59 39.26 -1.04
CA VAL A 123 23.69 39.17 0.42
C VAL A 123 22.61 38.26 0.99
N GLY A 124 21.34 38.43 0.54
CA GLY A 124 20.26 37.56 0.94
C GLY A 124 20.54 36.10 0.58
N SER A 125 21.05 35.83 -0.62
CA SER A 125 21.45 34.48 -1.05
C SER A 125 22.59 33.88 -0.20
N VAL A 126 23.56 34.69 0.25
CA VAL A 126 24.62 34.20 1.15
C VAL A 126 24.05 33.85 2.53
N TYR A 127 23.20 34.71 3.10
CA TYR A 127 22.53 34.39 4.37
C TYR A 127 21.64 33.14 4.27
N LEU A 128 20.94 32.95 3.15
CA LEU A 128 20.18 31.75 2.90
C LEU A 128 21.09 30.50 2.90
N SER A 129 22.26 30.55 2.26
CA SER A 129 23.22 29.43 2.26
C SER A 129 23.74 29.12 3.67
N MET A 130 23.80 30.13 4.55
CA MET A 130 24.16 29.99 5.97
C MET A 130 22.95 29.52 6.84
N LYS A 131 21.75 29.36 6.24
CA LYS A 131 20.49 29.09 6.95
C LYS A 131 20.07 30.19 7.95
N GLU A 132 20.58 31.40 7.78
CA GLU A 132 20.19 32.59 8.56
C GLU A 132 18.97 33.24 7.89
N TYR A 133 17.83 32.51 7.95
CA TYR A 133 16.62 32.84 7.21
C TYR A 133 16.08 34.24 7.46
N ASP A 134 16.08 34.71 8.72
CA ASP A 134 15.55 36.04 9.09
C ASP A 134 16.35 37.16 8.44
N LYS A 135 17.67 37.01 8.38
CA LYS A 135 18.52 38.00 7.70
C LYS A 135 18.36 37.93 6.19
N ALA A 136 18.29 36.70 5.64
CA ALA A 136 18.08 36.50 4.21
C ALA A 136 16.78 37.19 3.76
N GLU A 137 15.68 36.95 4.47
CA GLU A 137 14.37 37.58 4.24
C GLU A 137 14.44 39.09 4.28
N GLN A 138 15.03 39.68 5.33
CA GLN A 138 15.20 41.12 5.47
C GLN A 138 15.87 41.76 4.25
N TYR A 139 16.96 41.15 3.74
CA TYR A 139 17.64 41.66 2.56
C TYR A 139 16.83 41.52 1.28
N LEU A 140 16.11 40.42 1.12
CA LEU A 140 15.28 40.16 -0.08
C LEU A 140 14.05 41.08 -0.10
N GLU A 141 13.40 41.29 1.05
CA GLU A 141 12.28 42.25 1.16
C GLU A 141 12.75 43.67 0.87
N LYS A 142 13.95 44.06 1.31
CA LYS A 142 14.55 45.35 0.98
C LYS A 142 14.63 45.57 -0.54
N VAL A 143 14.98 44.56 -1.32
CA VAL A 143 15.01 44.67 -2.80
C VAL A 143 13.60 44.94 -3.33
N LEU A 144 12.60 44.15 -2.89
CA LEU A 144 11.23 44.29 -3.35
C LEU A 144 10.63 45.67 -3.01
N PHE A 145 10.97 46.22 -1.85
CA PHE A 145 10.41 47.48 -1.40
C PHE A 145 11.18 48.72 -1.93
N GLU A 146 12.51 48.69 -1.88
CA GLU A 146 13.34 49.87 -2.25
C GLU A 146 13.65 49.94 -3.76
N TYR A 147 13.60 48.78 -4.46
CA TYR A 147 13.98 48.67 -5.89
C TYR A 147 12.90 48.06 -6.75
N PRO A 148 11.63 48.56 -6.73
CA PRO A 148 10.50 47.94 -7.42
C PRO A 148 10.68 47.82 -8.94
N ASN A 149 11.55 48.68 -9.54
CA ASN A 149 11.84 48.68 -10.96
C ASN A 149 12.95 47.68 -11.38
N ALA A 150 13.60 47.02 -10.44
CA ALA A 150 14.66 46.04 -10.68
C ALA A 150 14.02 44.65 -10.94
N THR A 151 13.34 44.49 -12.08
CA THR A 151 12.47 43.33 -12.38
C THR A 151 13.18 42.00 -12.21
N SER A 152 14.39 41.86 -12.77
CA SER A 152 15.16 40.60 -12.68
C SER A 152 15.58 40.25 -11.25
N GLU A 153 15.98 41.27 -10.49
CA GLU A 153 16.37 41.15 -9.08
C GLU A 153 15.17 40.82 -8.19
N ASN A 154 14.02 41.45 -8.48
CA ASN A 154 12.76 41.15 -7.80
C ASN A 154 12.28 39.71 -8.04
N GLU A 155 12.37 39.22 -9.27
CA GLU A 155 12.09 37.81 -9.57
C GLU A 155 13.01 36.88 -8.83
N SER A 156 14.33 37.20 -8.82
CA SER A 156 15.33 36.43 -8.07
C SER A 156 15.05 36.43 -6.57
N ALA A 157 14.66 37.60 -6.01
CA ALA A 157 14.31 37.71 -4.61
C ALA A 157 13.10 36.83 -4.24
N VAL A 158 12.06 36.80 -5.07
CA VAL A 158 10.88 35.97 -4.86
C VAL A 158 11.23 34.46 -4.90
N LEU A 159 12.10 34.06 -5.82
CA LEU A 159 12.56 32.67 -5.86
C LEU A 159 13.34 32.29 -4.59
N LEU A 160 14.22 33.16 -4.11
CA LEU A 160 14.96 32.92 -2.87
C LEU A 160 14.06 32.97 -1.62
N MET A 161 13.01 33.79 -1.62
CA MET A 161 11.98 33.78 -0.56
C MET A 161 11.30 32.41 -0.47
N LYS A 162 10.96 31.78 -1.60
CA LYS A 162 10.44 30.42 -1.61
C LYS A 162 11.38 29.43 -0.90
N ASP A 163 12.69 29.54 -1.16
CA ASP A 163 13.69 28.68 -0.52
C ASP A 163 13.83 28.94 0.99
N ILE A 164 13.66 30.20 1.43
CA ILE A 164 13.63 30.55 2.85
C ILE A 164 12.46 29.88 3.56
N TYR A 165 11.23 30.06 3.04
CA TYR A 165 10.04 29.46 3.63
C TYR A 165 10.07 27.92 3.58
N LYS A 166 10.62 27.36 2.50
CA LYS A 166 10.89 25.91 2.44
C LYS A 166 11.87 25.45 3.51
N GLY A 167 12.93 26.22 3.75
CA GLY A 167 13.92 25.94 4.80
C GLY A 167 13.36 26.05 6.23
N ARG A 168 12.32 26.85 6.42
CA ARG A 168 11.55 26.98 7.69
C ARG A 168 10.43 25.97 7.81
N ASP A 169 10.20 25.15 6.78
CA ASP A 169 9.05 24.24 6.67
C ASP A 169 7.68 24.93 6.76
N ASP A 170 7.61 26.19 6.24
CA ASP A 170 6.44 27.08 6.30
C ASP A 170 6.02 27.54 4.89
N LEU A 171 5.60 26.61 4.05
CA LEU A 171 5.10 26.94 2.71
C LEU A 171 3.75 27.66 2.71
N ALA A 172 2.95 27.46 3.76
CA ALA A 172 1.73 28.22 3.94
C ALA A 172 2.03 29.72 4.09
N GLY A 173 3.02 30.06 4.92
CA GLY A 173 3.49 31.44 5.06
C GLY A 173 4.01 32.04 3.76
N TYR A 174 4.69 31.25 2.90
CA TYR A 174 5.09 31.73 1.57
C TYR A 174 3.91 32.10 0.70
N TYR A 175 2.86 31.28 0.71
CA TYR A 175 1.65 31.57 -0.04
C TYR A 175 0.95 32.86 0.45
N GLU A 176 0.82 33.00 1.78
CA GLU A 176 0.25 34.20 2.41
C GLU A 176 1.06 35.44 2.04
N TRP A 177 2.38 35.35 2.15
CA TRP A 177 3.31 36.40 1.77
C TRP A 177 3.15 36.82 0.28
N LEU A 178 3.01 35.87 -0.66
CA LEU A 178 2.78 36.18 -2.09
C LEU A 178 1.49 36.96 -2.30
N VAL A 179 0.40 36.57 -1.62
CA VAL A 179 -0.88 37.27 -1.70
C VAL A 179 -0.77 38.68 -1.11
N GLU A 180 -0.06 38.86 0.02
CA GLU A 180 0.18 40.17 0.61
C GLU A 180 1.00 41.08 -0.31
N GLN A 181 1.90 40.52 -1.11
CA GLN A 181 2.64 41.24 -2.13
C GLN A 181 1.77 41.61 -3.36
N GLY A 182 0.47 41.25 -3.35
CA GLY A 182 -0.45 41.51 -4.46
C GLY A 182 -0.16 40.74 -5.74
N ARG A 183 0.57 39.62 -5.62
CA ARG A 183 0.89 38.75 -6.77
C ARG A 183 -0.27 37.85 -7.06
N GLU A 184 -0.68 37.79 -8.34
CA GLU A 184 -1.54 36.74 -8.83
C GLU A 184 -0.73 35.46 -8.88
N VAL A 185 -1.13 34.46 -8.10
CA VAL A 185 -0.48 33.16 -8.07
C VAL A 185 -1.27 32.21 -8.95
N ALA A 186 -0.64 31.63 -9.95
CA ALA A 186 -1.27 30.62 -10.77
C ALA A 186 -1.60 29.37 -9.93
N GLU A 187 -2.76 28.75 -10.17
CA GLU A 187 -3.15 27.52 -9.47
C GLU A 187 -2.07 26.42 -9.56
N SER A 188 -1.36 26.34 -10.69
CA SER A 188 -0.26 25.39 -10.88
C SER A 188 0.95 25.68 -9.98
N GLU A 189 1.18 26.93 -9.62
CA GLU A 189 2.27 27.32 -8.72
C GLU A 189 1.92 26.97 -7.27
N ILE A 190 0.69 27.28 -6.86
CA ILE A 190 0.13 26.88 -5.57
C ILE A 190 0.21 25.35 -5.41
N ASP A 191 -0.23 24.62 -6.43
CA ASP A 191 -0.18 23.16 -6.46
C ASP A 191 1.24 22.64 -6.22
N SER A 192 2.24 23.21 -6.91
CA SER A 192 3.65 22.83 -6.74
C SER A 192 4.18 23.15 -5.36
N VAL A 193 3.89 24.32 -4.83
CA VAL A 193 4.37 24.81 -3.54
C VAL A 193 3.93 23.90 -2.39
N PHE A 194 2.67 23.48 -2.38
CA PHE A 194 2.17 22.59 -1.35
C PHE A 194 2.47 21.11 -1.63
N TRP A 195 2.73 20.73 -2.90
CA TRP A 195 3.06 19.36 -3.26
C TRP A 195 4.50 18.95 -2.94
N GLU A 196 5.48 19.83 -3.23
CA GLU A 196 6.91 19.52 -3.03
C GLU A 196 7.25 18.95 -1.63
N PRO A 197 6.69 19.46 -0.50
CA PRO A 197 6.95 18.87 0.81
C PRO A 197 6.35 17.49 1.02
N VAL A 198 5.18 17.22 0.42
CA VAL A 198 4.56 15.91 0.47
C VAL A 198 5.46 14.90 -0.27
N GLN A 199 5.92 15.28 -1.47
CA GLN A 199 6.83 14.45 -2.25
C GLN A 199 8.16 14.22 -1.51
N HIS A 200 8.73 15.27 -0.93
CA HIS A 200 9.97 15.15 -0.16
C HIS A 200 9.81 14.21 1.05
N ALA A 201 8.72 14.34 1.81
CA ALA A 201 8.42 13.45 2.92
C ALA A 201 8.24 11.99 2.45
N TRP A 202 7.62 11.79 1.27
CA TRP A 202 7.47 10.47 0.66
C TRP A 202 8.82 9.85 0.29
N ASP A 203 9.71 10.62 -0.34
CA ASP A 203 11.04 10.18 -0.74
C ASP A 203 11.91 9.77 0.46
N LEU A 204 11.68 10.40 1.62
CA LEU A 204 12.33 10.06 2.90
C LEU A 204 11.63 8.93 3.66
N GLY A 205 10.43 8.52 3.26
CA GLY A 205 9.62 7.55 4.00
C GLY A 205 9.10 8.06 5.34
N ASP A 206 8.99 9.40 5.52
CA ASP A 206 8.54 10.04 6.75
C ASP A 206 7.00 10.12 6.79
N CYS A 207 6.38 9.06 7.31
CA CYS A 207 4.93 8.95 7.38
C CYS A 207 4.27 10.07 8.21
N ALA A 208 4.90 10.56 9.25
CA ALA A 208 4.34 11.64 10.06
C ALA A 208 4.20 12.93 9.23
N ASN A 209 5.25 13.29 8.50
CA ASN A 209 5.23 14.45 7.61
C ASN A 209 4.38 14.22 6.36
N ILE A 210 4.32 13.00 5.80
CA ILE A 210 3.40 12.67 4.69
C ILE A 210 1.95 12.96 5.10
N ILE A 211 1.52 12.52 6.28
CA ILE A 211 0.16 12.73 6.77
C ILE A 211 -0.09 14.22 7.05
N LEU A 212 0.84 14.89 7.71
CA LEU A 212 0.73 16.32 8.05
C LEU A 212 0.63 17.18 6.78
N LYS A 213 1.63 17.05 5.89
CA LYS A 213 1.73 17.86 4.66
C LYS A 213 0.70 17.47 3.61
N GLY A 214 0.32 16.18 3.54
CA GLY A 214 -0.75 15.72 2.66
C GLY A 214 -2.12 16.27 3.06
N LYS A 215 -2.43 16.36 4.34
CA LYS A 215 -3.65 17.02 4.85
C LYS A 215 -3.63 18.52 4.53
N GLU A 216 -2.48 19.18 4.73
CA GLU A 216 -2.29 20.59 4.38
C GLU A 216 -2.51 20.82 2.87
N TYR A 217 -1.84 20.04 2.02
CA TYR A 217 -2.01 20.09 0.57
C TYR A 217 -3.48 19.96 0.16
N ASN A 218 -4.17 18.93 0.62
CA ASN A 218 -5.56 18.68 0.26
C ASN A 218 -6.52 19.76 0.78
N SER A 219 -6.19 20.46 1.87
CA SER A 219 -6.99 21.57 2.41
C SER A 219 -6.82 22.87 1.61
N LYS A 220 -5.61 23.13 1.13
CA LYS A 220 -5.25 24.38 0.42
C LYS A 220 -5.49 24.26 -1.09
N VAL A 221 -5.37 23.06 -1.67
CA VAL A 221 -5.45 22.80 -3.11
C VAL A 221 -6.54 21.77 -3.41
N GLN A 222 -7.80 22.18 -3.36
CA GLN A 222 -8.95 21.27 -3.45
C GLN A 222 -9.02 20.48 -4.77
N ASN A 223 -8.58 21.05 -5.88
CA ASN A 223 -8.59 20.43 -7.20
C ASN A 223 -7.16 20.26 -7.77
N GLY A 224 -6.17 20.13 -6.90
CA GLY A 224 -4.78 19.94 -7.30
C GLY A 224 -4.59 18.65 -8.09
N ARG A 225 -3.68 18.71 -9.04
CA ARG A 225 -3.36 17.53 -9.89
C ARG A 225 -2.75 16.37 -9.09
N HIS A 226 -2.20 16.65 -7.90
CA HIS A 226 -1.58 15.66 -7.01
C HIS A 226 -2.46 15.21 -5.85
N ASN A 227 -3.75 15.62 -5.80
CA ASN A 227 -4.64 15.19 -4.71
C ASN A 227 -4.73 13.65 -4.61
N ALA A 228 -4.78 12.94 -5.75
CA ALA A 228 -4.80 11.49 -5.76
C ALA A 228 -3.50 10.90 -5.18
N ASP A 229 -2.35 11.48 -5.55
CA ASP A 229 -1.04 11.05 -5.05
C ASP A 229 -0.93 11.31 -3.54
N ALA A 230 -1.35 12.49 -3.07
CA ALA A 230 -1.35 12.84 -1.65
C ALA A 230 -2.20 11.87 -0.83
N HIS A 231 -3.43 11.58 -1.29
CA HIS A 231 -4.28 10.58 -0.65
C HIS A 231 -3.65 9.18 -0.69
N TYR A 232 -3.02 8.79 -1.79
CA TYR A 232 -2.36 7.50 -1.88
C TYR A 232 -1.19 7.37 -0.91
N TYR A 233 -0.35 8.40 -0.79
CA TYR A 233 0.79 8.40 0.13
C TYR A 233 0.33 8.34 1.59
N MET A 234 -0.68 9.15 1.96
CA MET A 234 -1.29 9.07 3.28
C MET A 234 -1.91 7.69 3.55
N ALA A 235 -2.66 7.14 2.58
CA ALA A 235 -3.24 5.81 2.70
C ALA A 235 -2.19 4.73 2.98
N ARG A 236 -1.04 4.78 2.30
CA ARG A 236 0.06 3.83 2.51
C ARG A 236 0.63 3.92 3.91
N CYS A 237 0.79 5.12 4.44
CA CYS A 237 1.28 5.35 5.79
C CYS A 237 0.32 4.84 6.87
N VAL A 238 -0.95 5.22 6.82
CA VAL A 238 -1.93 4.78 7.83
C VAL A 238 -2.26 3.29 7.69
N HIS A 239 -2.10 2.71 6.50
CA HIS A 239 -2.22 1.27 6.28
C HIS A 239 -1.08 0.50 6.98
N GLN A 240 0.15 1.01 6.95
CA GLN A 240 1.28 0.43 7.69
C GLN A 240 1.09 0.49 9.21
N GLU A 241 0.33 1.46 9.70
CA GLU A 241 -0.06 1.59 11.10
C GLU A 241 -1.29 0.74 11.47
N GLU A 242 -1.77 -0.10 10.55
CA GLU A 242 -2.96 -0.95 10.70
C GLU A 242 -4.27 -0.18 10.96
N LYS A 243 -4.32 1.13 10.62
CA LYS A 243 -5.53 1.96 10.69
C LYS A 243 -6.35 1.77 9.42
N LEU A 244 -7.00 0.62 9.33
CA LEU A 244 -7.57 0.12 8.07
C LEU A 244 -8.72 0.97 7.54
N GLU A 245 -9.62 1.47 8.41
CA GLU A 245 -10.74 2.31 8.01
C GLU A 245 -10.26 3.67 7.48
N GLU A 246 -9.24 4.30 8.12
CA GLU A 246 -8.64 5.54 7.65
C GLU A 246 -7.93 5.32 6.31
N ALA A 247 -7.18 4.22 6.18
CA ALA A 247 -6.53 3.84 4.92
C ALA A 247 -7.55 3.64 3.79
N LEU A 248 -8.64 2.93 4.06
CA LEU A 248 -9.72 2.70 3.10
C LEU A 248 -10.35 4.02 2.63
N SER A 249 -10.61 4.96 3.56
CA SER A 249 -11.11 6.29 3.22
C SER A 249 -10.19 7.02 2.25
N HIS A 250 -8.88 7.00 2.52
CA HIS A 250 -7.90 7.62 1.62
C HIS A 250 -7.81 6.91 0.27
N TYR A 251 -7.79 5.56 0.22
CA TYR A 251 -7.80 4.82 -1.06
C TYR A 251 -9.06 5.12 -1.88
N ASN A 252 -10.24 5.25 -1.24
CA ASN A 252 -11.47 5.63 -1.94
C ASN A 252 -11.36 7.03 -2.56
N ASN A 253 -10.74 8.01 -1.89
CA ASN A 253 -10.46 9.32 -2.49
C ASN A 253 -9.56 9.24 -3.73
N VAL A 254 -8.62 8.28 -3.78
CA VAL A 254 -7.82 8.02 -4.99
C VAL A 254 -8.69 7.41 -6.10
N ILE A 255 -9.57 6.47 -5.74
CA ILE A 255 -10.46 5.77 -6.68
C ILE A 255 -11.49 6.72 -7.29
N ASP A 256 -12.00 7.69 -6.53
CA ASP A 256 -12.95 8.70 -7.03
C ASP A 256 -12.34 9.59 -8.12
N LYS A 257 -11.01 9.68 -8.18
CA LYS A 257 -10.28 10.43 -9.20
C LYS A 257 -9.74 9.49 -10.28
N VAL A 258 -10.59 9.09 -11.20
CA VAL A 258 -10.23 8.23 -12.34
C VAL A 258 -9.07 8.83 -13.15
N ASN A 259 -8.21 7.99 -13.75
CA ASN A 259 -7.05 8.36 -14.56
C ASN A 259 -5.82 8.91 -13.78
N ASN A 260 -5.57 8.39 -12.60
CA ASN A 260 -4.31 8.62 -11.89
C ASN A 260 -3.43 7.35 -11.87
N ASN A 261 -2.12 7.52 -11.66
CA ASN A 261 -1.15 6.42 -11.70
C ASN A 261 -1.34 5.40 -10.55
N ASN A 262 -2.00 5.80 -9.46
CA ASN A 262 -2.19 4.98 -8.27
C ASN A 262 -3.56 4.26 -8.27
N TYR A 263 -4.37 4.42 -9.33
CA TYR A 263 -5.75 3.95 -9.40
C TYR A 263 -5.88 2.43 -9.20
N GLU A 264 -5.10 1.63 -9.95
CA GLU A 264 -5.11 0.17 -9.81
C GLU A 264 -4.63 -0.28 -8.42
N SER A 265 -3.57 0.34 -7.92
CA SER A 265 -3.04 0.03 -6.58
C SER A 265 -4.04 0.37 -5.48
N ALA A 266 -4.73 1.51 -5.60
CA ALA A 266 -5.77 1.91 -4.66
C ALA A 266 -6.94 0.92 -4.66
N LEU A 267 -7.42 0.49 -5.83
CA LEU A 267 -8.45 -0.53 -5.96
C LEU A 267 -8.04 -1.86 -5.31
N LYS A 268 -6.81 -2.30 -5.53
CA LYS A 268 -6.26 -3.52 -4.93
C LYS A 268 -6.27 -3.45 -3.40
N TYR A 269 -5.70 -2.37 -2.83
CA TYR A 269 -5.64 -2.21 -1.38
C TYR A 269 -7.02 -1.98 -0.75
N ALA A 270 -7.87 -1.17 -1.38
CA ALA A 270 -9.25 -0.96 -0.92
C ALA A 270 -10.05 -2.26 -0.92
N GLY A 271 -9.93 -3.07 -1.97
CA GLY A 271 -10.55 -4.39 -2.05
C GLY A 271 -10.07 -5.32 -0.92
N ASN A 272 -8.75 -5.39 -0.69
CA ASN A 272 -8.17 -6.22 0.36
C ASN A 272 -8.64 -5.78 1.76
N ILE A 273 -8.62 -4.47 2.03
CA ILE A 273 -9.05 -3.91 3.32
C ILE A 273 -10.55 -4.15 3.53
N SER A 274 -11.39 -3.86 2.54
CA SER A 274 -12.83 -4.08 2.64
C SER A 274 -13.15 -5.56 2.91
N TYR A 275 -12.43 -6.48 2.25
CA TYR A 275 -12.57 -7.91 2.51
C TYR A 275 -12.18 -8.27 3.95
N PHE A 276 -11.06 -7.74 4.44
CA PHE A 276 -10.58 -7.99 5.80
C PHE A 276 -11.55 -7.45 6.86
N LEU A 277 -12.13 -6.27 6.62
CA LEU A 277 -13.14 -5.65 7.48
C LEU A 277 -14.52 -6.34 7.40
N GLY A 278 -14.68 -7.33 6.52
CA GLY A 278 -15.93 -8.08 6.35
C GLY A 278 -16.95 -7.41 5.43
N ASP A 279 -16.64 -6.25 4.85
CA ASP A 279 -17.48 -5.65 3.80
C ASP A 279 -17.19 -6.29 2.44
N TYR A 280 -17.69 -7.51 2.28
CA TYR A 280 -17.49 -8.29 1.06
C TYR A 280 -18.15 -7.67 -0.18
N ARG A 281 -19.23 -6.88 -0.01
CA ARG A 281 -19.87 -6.19 -1.13
C ARG A 281 -18.99 -5.08 -1.69
N GLN A 282 -18.42 -4.26 -0.81
CA GLN A 282 -17.49 -3.21 -1.21
C GLN A 282 -16.22 -3.80 -1.80
N ALA A 283 -15.68 -4.87 -1.19
CA ALA A 283 -14.52 -5.59 -1.69
C ALA A 283 -14.72 -6.08 -3.12
N ILE A 284 -15.85 -6.75 -3.42
CA ILE A 284 -16.21 -7.21 -4.76
C ILE A 284 -16.31 -6.02 -5.74
N GLY A 285 -16.88 -4.90 -5.32
CA GLY A 285 -16.96 -3.69 -6.14
C GLY A 285 -15.58 -3.18 -6.57
N HIS A 286 -14.65 -3.10 -5.64
CA HIS A 286 -13.26 -2.72 -5.92
C HIS A 286 -12.55 -3.74 -6.82
N TYR A 287 -12.65 -5.03 -6.52
CA TYR A 287 -12.05 -6.08 -7.33
C TYR A 287 -12.64 -6.17 -8.75
N SER A 288 -13.96 -6.01 -8.90
CA SER A 288 -14.61 -5.99 -10.21
C SER A 288 -14.12 -4.80 -11.06
N THR A 289 -13.94 -3.64 -10.43
CA THR A 289 -13.38 -2.48 -11.10
C THR A 289 -11.92 -2.71 -11.47
N LEU A 290 -11.13 -3.27 -10.55
CA LEU A 290 -9.73 -3.62 -10.79
C LEU A 290 -9.59 -4.59 -11.96
N GLU A 291 -10.39 -5.65 -12.01
CA GLU A 291 -10.37 -6.65 -13.08
C GLU A 291 -10.58 -6.03 -14.47
N ARG A 292 -11.44 -5.00 -14.55
CA ARG A 292 -11.75 -4.32 -15.81
C ARG A 292 -10.64 -3.40 -16.29
N VAL A 293 -9.85 -2.81 -15.36
CA VAL A 293 -8.86 -1.76 -15.68
C VAL A 293 -7.42 -2.25 -15.58
N ALA A 294 -7.18 -3.37 -14.92
CA ALA A 294 -5.84 -3.85 -14.63
C ALA A 294 -5.04 -4.16 -15.89
N ALA A 295 -3.84 -3.60 -15.94
CA ALA A 295 -2.87 -3.88 -16.99
C ALA A 295 -1.92 -5.04 -16.63
N SER A 296 -1.71 -5.31 -15.34
CA SER A 296 -0.82 -6.38 -14.87
C SER A 296 -1.56 -7.67 -14.57
N GLU A 297 -0.91 -8.81 -14.89
CA GLU A 297 -1.43 -10.14 -14.54
C GLU A 297 -1.64 -10.32 -13.03
N ASP A 298 -0.77 -9.70 -12.19
CA ASP A 298 -0.89 -9.76 -10.73
C ASP A 298 -2.16 -9.08 -10.23
N ASN A 299 -2.51 -7.93 -10.77
CA ASN A 299 -3.74 -7.23 -10.41
C ASN A 299 -4.99 -7.97 -10.92
N ILE A 300 -4.93 -8.55 -12.13
CA ILE A 300 -6.01 -9.42 -12.65
C ILE A 300 -6.18 -10.63 -11.73
N ARG A 301 -5.09 -11.31 -11.40
CA ARG A 301 -5.08 -12.45 -10.46
C ARG A 301 -5.70 -12.07 -9.10
N THR A 302 -5.23 -10.98 -8.50
CA THR A 302 -5.76 -10.48 -7.22
C THR A 302 -7.25 -10.21 -7.30
N SER A 303 -7.73 -9.60 -8.37
CA SER A 303 -9.15 -9.25 -8.55
C SER A 303 -10.03 -10.49 -8.69
N VAL A 304 -9.60 -11.48 -9.45
CA VAL A 304 -10.35 -12.73 -9.67
C VAL A 304 -10.44 -13.53 -8.37
N ILE A 305 -9.32 -13.71 -7.66
CA ILE A 305 -9.30 -14.41 -6.37
C ILE A 305 -10.14 -13.70 -5.32
N GLY A 306 -10.02 -12.36 -5.25
CA GLY A 306 -10.79 -11.55 -4.32
C GLY A 306 -12.29 -11.65 -4.55
N GLN A 307 -12.73 -11.66 -5.81
CA GLN A 307 -14.14 -11.85 -6.16
C GLN A 307 -14.62 -13.27 -5.84
N MET A 308 -13.85 -14.32 -6.13
CA MET A 308 -14.15 -15.69 -5.73
C MET A 308 -14.45 -15.80 -4.24
N ARG A 309 -13.51 -15.30 -3.42
CA ARG A 309 -13.64 -15.31 -1.95
C ARG A 309 -14.81 -14.45 -1.46
N GLY A 310 -14.98 -13.26 -2.04
CA GLY A 310 -16.06 -12.34 -1.69
C GLY A 310 -17.44 -12.92 -2.00
N PHE A 311 -17.64 -13.49 -3.18
CA PHE A 311 -18.93 -14.12 -3.55
C PHE A 311 -19.24 -15.34 -2.68
N TRP A 312 -18.24 -16.16 -2.35
CA TRP A 312 -18.39 -17.26 -1.43
C TRP A 312 -18.85 -16.77 -0.03
N LYS A 313 -18.21 -15.73 0.50
CA LYS A 313 -18.58 -15.15 1.80
C LYS A 313 -19.98 -14.52 1.83
N LEU A 314 -20.48 -14.09 0.69
CA LEU A 314 -21.85 -13.57 0.54
C LEU A 314 -22.88 -14.65 0.23
N ASN A 315 -22.51 -15.93 0.20
CA ASN A 315 -23.35 -17.05 -0.24
C ASN A 315 -23.94 -16.85 -1.65
N ASN A 316 -23.24 -16.06 -2.47
CA ASN A 316 -23.59 -15.93 -3.89
C ASN A 316 -22.92 -17.06 -4.68
N TYR A 317 -23.44 -18.25 -4.51
CA TYR A 317 -22.84 -19.48 -5.02
C TYR A 317 -22.70 -19.51 -6.54
N GLN A 318 -23.68 -18.94 -7.26
CA GLN A 318 -23.60 -18.89 -8.73
C GLN A 318 -22.39 -18.07 -9.21
N SER A 319 -22.13 -16.92 -8.58
CA SER A 319 -20.93 -16.12 -8.89
C SER A 319 -19.66 -16.79 -8.37
N ALA A 320 -19.73 -17.45 -7.20
CA ALA A 320 -18.61 -18.19 -6.65
C ALA A 320 -18.15 -19.33 -7.58
N ILE A 321 -19.08 -20.05 -8.21
CA ILE A 321 -18.80 -21.06 -9.25
C ILE A 321 -18.05 -20.43 -10.44
N ALA A 322 -18.54 -19.29 -10.93
CA ALA A 322 -17.93 -18.63 -12.08
C ALA A 322 -16.49 -18.17 -11.79
N TYR A 323 -16.28 -17.56 -10.61
CA TYR A 323 -14.97 -17.01 -10.24
C TYR A 323 -14.00 -18.08 -9.71
N SER A 324 -14.45 -19.15 -9.07
CA SER A 324 -13.60 -20.30 -8.75
C SER A 324 -13.08 -21.00 -10.02
N ASN A 325 -13.95 -21.19 -11.00
CA ASN A 325 -13.54 -21.70 -12.31
C ASN A 325 -12.51 -20.79 -12.99
N LYS A 326 -12.74 -19.47 -12.95
CA LYS A 326 -11.82 -18.48 -13.50
C LYS A 326 -10.48 -18.49 -12.76
N THR A 327 -10.50 -18.69 -11.43
CA THR A 327 -9.28 -18.82 -10.61
C THR A 327 -8.49 -20.07 -11.02
N LEU A 328 -9.15 -21.21 -11.21
CA LEU A 328 -8.51 -22.46 -11.62
C LEU A 328 -7.87 -22.40 -13.02
N LEU A 329 -8.29 -21.45 -13.86
CA LEU A 329 -7.73 -21.22 -15.19
C LEU A 329 -6.55 -20.22 -15.19
N LEU A 330 -6.20 -19.62 -14.04
CA LEU A 330 -5.06 -18.69 -13.94
C LEU A 330 -3.73 -19.45 -14.16
N SER A 331 -2.79 -18.77 -14.82
CA SER A 331 -1.41 -19.26 -14.95
C SER A 331 -0.69 -19.31 -13.62
N ASN A 332 0.19 -20.29 -13.44
CA ASN A 332 1.06 -20.41 -12.24
C ASN A 332 0.30 -20.42 -10.91
N LEU A 333 -0.79 -21.16 -10.85
CA LEU A 333 -1.56 -21.33 -9.63
C LEU A 333 -0.73 -22.15 -8.62
N ASP A 334 -0.62 -21.66 -7.39
CA ASP A 334 0.02 -22.41 -6.32
C ASP A 334 -0.96 -23.44 -5.73
N GLU A 335 -0.44 -24.55 -5.22
CA GLU A 335 -1.24 -25.66 -4.68
C GLU A 335 -2.23 -25.21 -3.60
N PRO A 336 -1.92 -24.34 -2.62
CA PRO A 336 -2.88 -23.90 -1.61
C PRO A 336 -4.09 -23.15 -2.20
N LEU A 337 -3.87 -22.37 -3.24
CA LEU A 337 -4.95 -21.62 -3.90
C LEU A 337 -5.77 -22.52 -4.83
N GLU A 338 -5.13 -23.46 -5.51
CA GLU A 338 -5.84 -24.49 -6.31
C GLU A 338 -6.79 -25.30 -5.43
N ILE A 339 -6.32 -25.76 -4.26
CA ILE A 339 -7.12 -26.46 -3.26
C ILE A 339 -8.29 -25.59 -2.79
N GLU A 340 -8.04 -24.31 -2.47
CA GLU A 340 -9.10 -23.38 -2.03
C GLU A 340 -10.15 -23.16 -3.11
N ALA A 341 -9.72 -22.90 -4.33
CA ALA A 341 -10.61 -22.64 -5.45
C ALA A 341 -11.45 -23.88 -5.81
N SER A 342 -10.84 -25.07 -5.80
CA SER A 342 -11.53 -26.33 -6.04
C SER A 342 -12.56 -26.64 -4.96
N LEU A 343 -12.24 -26.37 -3.70
CA LEU A 343 -13.17 -26.56 -2.59
C LEU A 343 -14.36 -25.59 -2.70
N ILE A 344 -14.10 -24.29 -2.89
CA ILE A 344 -15.17 -23.29 -3.07
C ILE A 344 -16.04 -23.65 -4.29
N HIS A 345 -15.43 -24.14 -5.37
CA HIS A 345 -16.16 -24.58 -6.57
C HIS A 345 -17.12 -25.74 -6.25
N GLY A 346 -16.59 -26.81 -5.66
CA GLY A 346 -17.38 -28.01 -5.33
C GLY A 346 -18.48 -27.71 -4.31
N LEU A 347 -18.18 -26.96 -3.24
CA LEU A 347 -19.17 -26.57 -2.25
C LEU A 347 -20.26 -25.65 -2.85
N SER A 348 -19.88 -24.70 -3.72
CA SER A 348 -20.86 -23.83 -4.37
C SER A 348 -21.76 -24.59 -5.34
N LEU A 349 -21.25 -25.63 -6.01
CA LEU A 349 -22.05 -26.52 -6.83
C LEU A 349 -23.07 -27.32 -5.99
N LYS A 350 -22.65 -27.82 -4.83
CA LYS A 350 -23.53 -28.50 -3.86
C LYS A 350 -24.67 -27.58 -3.42
N GLU A 351 -24.35 -26.36 -2.97
CA GLU A 351 -25.32 -25.35 -2.53
C GLU A 351 -26.30 -24.88 -3.64
N THR A 352 -26.00 -25.18 -4.90
CA THR A 352 -26.86 -24.89 -6.06
C THR A 352 -27.54 -26.14 -6.64
N ASP A 353 -27.60 -27.24 -5.86
CA ASP A 353 -28.22 -28.52 -6.21
C ASP A 353 -27.63 -29.18 -7.46
N ARG A 354 -26.37 -28.87 -7.79
CA ARG A 354 -25.61 -29.51 -8.87
C ARG A 354 -24.77 -30.65 -8.31
N LEU A 355 -25.45 -31.61 -7.67
CA LEU A 355 -24.82 -32.64 -6.82
C LEU A 355 -23.83 -33.53 -7.57
N ASP A 356 -24.12 -33.96 -8.79
CA ASP A 356 -23.21 -34.82 -9.56
C ASP A 356 -21.91 -34.12 -9.91
N GLU A 357 -21.96 -32.83 -10.28
CA GLU A 357 -20.79 -32.05 -10.59
C GLU A 357 -19.98 -31.71 -9.31
N ALA A 358 -20.68 -31.38 -8.23
CA ALA A 358 -20.09 -31.17 -6.92
C ALA A 358 -19.32 -32.40 -6.44
N TYR A 359 -19.93 -33.60 -6.53
CA TYR A 359 -19.30 -34.86 -6.14
C TYR A 359 -17.99 -35.10 -6.90
N ILE A 360 -18.00 -34.94 -8.23
CA ILE A 360 -16.81 -35.14 -9.07
C ILE A 360 -15.65 -34.24 -8.61
N ILE A 361 -15.93 -32.96 -8.36
CA ILE A 361 -14.89 -32.00 -7.95
C ILE A 361 -14.39 -32.30 -6.53
N LEU A 362 -15.29 -32.57 -5.57
CA LEU A 362 -14.94 -32.77 -4.18
C LEU A 362 -14.22 -34.09 -3.96
N ILE A 363 -14.61 -35.15 -4.62
CA ILE A 363 -13.95 -36.45 -4.50
C ILE A 363 -12.52 -36.37 -5.11
N ALA A 364 -12.38 -35.77 -6.29
CA ALA A 364 -11.08 -35.58 -6.92
C ALA A 364 -10.15 -34.71 -6.04
N LEU A 365 -10.66 -33.64 -5.43
CA LEU A 365 -9.88 -32.80 -4.49
C LEU A 365 -9.41 -33.63 -3.30
N SER A 366 -10.27 -34.47 -2.72
CA SER A 366 -9.93 -35.32 -1.56
C SER A 366 -8.88 -36.37 -1.84
N GLU A 367 -8.76 -36.80 -3.09
CA GLU A 367 -7.74 -37.75 -3.55
C GLU A 367 -6.39 -37.05 -3.76
N ASN A 368 -6.44 -35.83 -4.30
CA ASN A 368 -5.25 -35.04 -4.65
C ASN A 368 -4.55 -34.43 -3.43
N THR A 369 -5.26 -34.15 -2.34
CA THR A 369 -4.67 -33.57 -1.14
C THR A 369 -5.11 -34.28 0.14
N LYS A 370 -4.16 -34.47 1.07
CA LYS A 370 -4.42 -34.99 2.42
C LYS A 370 -4.50 -33.88 3.47
N SER A 371 -4.72 -32.63 3.03
CA SER A 371 -4.91 -31.49 3.91
C SER A 371 -6.28 -31.52 4.61
N ILE A 372 -6.49 -30.61 5.57
CA ILE A 372 -7.80 -30.44 6.21
C ILE A 372 -8.92 -30.12 5.19
N LYS A 373 -8.60 -29.36 4.13
CA LYS A 373 -9.55 -29.07 3.03
C LYS A 373 -9.87 -30.31 2.19
N GLY A 374 -8.92 -31.24 2.06
CA GLY A 374 -9.18 -32.54 1.44
C GLY A 374 -10.10 -33.41 2.29
N ALA A 375 -9.98 -33.39 3.61
CA ALA A 375 -10.90 -34.06 4.52
C ALA A 375 -12.31 -33.45 4.48
N GLU A 376 -12.41 -32.11 4.45
CA GLU A 376 -13.65 -31.37 4.24
C GLU A 376 -14.33 -31.74 2.92
N ALA A 377 -13.55 -31.80 1.84
CA ALA A 377 -14.06 -32.22 0.53
C ALA A 377 -14.58 -33.66 0.55
N LYS A 378 -13.86 -34.59 1.21
CA LYS A 378 -14.29 -36.00 1.31
C LYS A 378 -15.58 -36.16 2.13
N TYR A 379 -15.71 -35.42 3.23
CA TYR A 379 -16.92 -35.35 4.02
C TYR A 379 -18.12 -34.88 3.18
N ASN A 380 -17.95 -33.74 2.48
CA ASN A 380 -19.03 -33.21 1.63
C ASN A 380 -19.37 -34.14 0.43
N ALA A 381 -18.39 -34.87 -0.10
CA ALA A 381 -18.66 -35.88 -1.11
C ALA A 381 -19.50 -37.05 -0.55
N ALA A 382 -19.23 -37.49 0.68
CA ALA A 382 -20.04 -38.51 1.36
C ALA A 382 -21.46 -38.00 1.66
N GLU A 383 -21.58 -36.72 2.06
CA GLU A 383 -22.90 -36.11 2.30
C GLU A 383 -23.74 -36.02 1.02
N ILE A 384 -23.13 -35.69 -0.13
CA ILE A 384 -23.79 -35.73 -1.44
C ILE A 384 -24.28 -37.16 -1.77
N LEU A 385 -23.46 -38.18 -1.50
CA LEU A 385 -23.88 -39.60 -1.75
C LEU A 385 -25.07 -39.99 -0.87
N PHE A 386 -25.06 -39.53 0.39
CA PHE A 386 -26.20 -39.74 1.29
C PHE A 386 -27.46 -39.06 0.79
N GLU A 387 -27.39 -37.78 0.37
CA GLU A 387 -28.50 -37.02 -0.22
C GLU A 387 -29.04 -37.68 -1.50
N GLN A 388 -28.18 -38.38 -2.25
CA GLN A 388 -28.56 -39.16 -3.46
C GLN A 388 -29.05 -40.60 -3.17
N GLU A 389 -29.23 -40.96 -1.89
CA GLU A 389 -29.63 -42.30 -1.45
C GLU A 389 -28.64 -43.42 -1.83
N LYS A 390 -27.35 -43.03 -2.16
CA LYS A 390 -26.26 -43.97 -2.47
C LYS A 390 -25.58 -44.43 -1.19
N ASN A 391 -26.35 -45.10 -0.34
CA ASN A 391 -25.97 -45.39 1.05
C ASN A 391 -24.69 -46.25 1.20
N ASP A 392 -24.47 -47.19 0.29
CA ASP A 392 -23.29 -48.08 0.34
C ASP A 392 -21.99 -47.32 -0.06
N GLU A 393 -22.09 -46.46 -1.08
CA GLU A 393 -20.99 -45.62 -1.54
C GLU A 393 -20.65 -44.53 -0.49
N CYS A 394 -21.66 -43.97 0.19
CA CYS A 394 -21.50 -43.07 1.31
C CYS A 394 -20.72 -43.73 2.43
N GLU A 395 -21.10 -44.92 2.86
CA GLU A 395 -20.41 -45.69 3.91
C GLU A 395 -18.94 -45.94 3.57
N ILE A 396 -18.63 -46.37 2.34
CA ILE A 396 -17.25 -46.58 1.86
C ILE A 396 -16.47 -45.27 1.93
N THR A 397 -17.02 -44.17 1.45
CA THR A 397 -16.37 -42.86 1.44
C THR A 397 -16.04 -42.34 2.87
N ILE A 398 -16.99 -42.53 3.80
CA ILE A 398 -16.80 -42.20 5.21
C ILE A 398 -15.66 -43.05 5.82
N MET A 399 -15.67 -44.36 5.57
CA MET A 399 -14.65 -45.25 6.10
C MET A 399 -13.25 -44.97 5.56
N GLU A 400 -13.14 -44.46 4.33
CA GLU A 400 -11.90 -43.96 3.78
C GLU A 400 -11.41 -42.70 4.51
N LEU A 401 -12.31 -41.76 4.82
CA LEU A 401 -11.97 -40.54 5.58
C LEU A 401 -11.52 -40.88 6.98
N VAL A 402 -12.18 -41.79 7.68
CA VAL A 402 -11.81 -42.24 9.03
C VAL A 402 -10.41 -42.89 9.04
N LYS A 403 -10.04 -43.62 8.00
CA LYS A 403 -8.73 -44.27 7.86
C LYS A 403 -7.63 -43.34 7.38
N GLN A 404 -7.97 -42.14 6.91
CA GLN A 404 -7.01 -41.19 6.33
C GLN A 404 -5.98 -40.71 7.36
N LYS A 405 -4.74 -40.48 6.91
CA LYS A 405 -3.67 -39.85 7.69
C LYS A 405 -3.08 -38.68 6.89
N PRO A 406 -2.84 -37.53 7.53
CA PRO A 406 -3.18 -37.19 8.92
C PRO A 406 -4.69 -37.21 9.19
N SER A 407 -5.07 -37.46 10.45
CA SER A 407 -6.47 -37.40 10.90
C SER A 407 -6.89 -35.96 11.20
N TYR A 408 -8.18 -35.67 10.97
CA TYR A 408 -8.79 -34.37 11.27
C TYR A 408 -10.07 -34.63 12.06
N ASP A 409 -9.96 -34.52 13.38
CA ASP A 409 -10.95 -35.01 14.33
C ASP A 409 -12.36 -34.46 14.10
N TYR A 410 -12.49 -33.17 13.75
CA TYR A 410 -13.77 -32.55 13.41
C TYR A 410 -14.46 -33.26 12.22
N TRP A 411 -13.71 -33.43 11.11
CA TRP A 411 -14.28 -34.05 9.90
C TRP A 411 -14.55 -35.53 10.08
N ILE A 412 -13.75 -36.21 10.91
CA ILE A 412 -13.98 -37.62 11.26
C ILE A 412 -15.25 -37.74 12.11
N ALA A 413 -15.41 -36.91 13.14
CA ALA A 413 -16.61 -36.91 13.98
C ALA A 413 -17.88 -36.60 13.17
N SER A 414 -17.82 -35.58 12.30
CA SER A 414 -18.93 -35.25 11.40
C SER A 414 -19.28 -36.41 10.45
N ALA A 415 -18.27 -37.07 9.91
CA ALA A 415 -18.46 -38.23 9.02
C ALA A 415 -19.04 -39.44 9.77
N ILE A 416 -18.63 -39.68 11.02
CA ILE A 416 -19.21 -40.78 11.82
C ILE A 416 -20.67 -40.47 12.22
N ILE A 417 -21.00 -39.18 12.46
CA ILE A 417 -22.41 -38.79 12.67
C ILE A 417 -23.24 -39.06 11.38
N LEU A 418 -22.72 -38.67 10.22
CA LEU A 418 -23.35 -38.99 8.93
C LEU A 418 -23.48 -40.47 8.70
N LEU A 419 -22.49 -41.28 9.14
CA LEU A 419 -22.57 -42.74 9.12
C LEU A 419 -23.73 -43.26 9.98
N GLY A 420 -23.94 -42.65 11.15
CA GLY A 420 -25.09 -42.89 12.01
C GLY A 420 -26.40 -42.66 11.28
N ASP A 421 -26.53 -41.54 10.56
CA ASP A 421 -27.72 -41.24 9.73
C ASP A 421 -27.90 -42.28 8.61
N ASN A 422 -26.80 -42.65 7.97
CA ASN A 422 -26.83 -43.68 6.91
C ASN A 422 -27.33 -45.06 7.45
N PHE A 423 -26.93 -45.45 8.64
CA PHE A 423 -27.43 -46.65 9.29
C PHE A 423 -28.89 -46.52 9.74
N ILE A 424 -29.34 -45.32 10.19
CA ILE A 424 -30.72 -45.06 10.51
C ILE A 424 -31.65 -45.31 9.28
N VAL A 425 -31.23 -44.76 8.11
CA VAL A 425 -31.98 -44.97 6.85
C VAL A 425 -32.00 -46.42 6.42
N LYS A 426 -30.96 -47.20 6.74
CA LYS A 426 -30.89 -48.65 6.51
C LYS A 426 -31.62 -49.45 7.59
N GLU A 427 -32.25 -48.83 8.57
CA GLU A 427 -32.90 -49.44 9.76
C GLU A 427 -31.93 -50.26 10.63
N ASP A 428 -30.61 -50.05 10.47
CA ASP A 428 -29.57 -50.68 11.28
C ASP A 428 -29.29 -49.87 12.54
N TYR A 429 -30.25 -49.87 13.47
CA TYR A 429 -30.19 -49.05 14.68
C TYR A 429 -29.05 -49.44 15.62
N PHE A 430 -28.58 -50.70 15.59
CA PHE A 430 -27.46 -51.15 16.39
C PHE A 430 -26.16 -50.50 15.96
N ASN A 431 -25.84 -50.52 14.67
CA ASN A 431 -24.61 -49.86 14.15
C ASN A 431 -24.73 -48.35 14.18
N ALA A 432 -25.94 -47.76 14.01
CA ALA A 432 -26.17 -46.34 14.18
C ALA A 432 -25.81 -45.85 15.60
N LYS A 433 -26.39 -46.50 16.64
CA LYS A 433 -26.10 -46.16 18.04
C LYS A 433 -24.63 -46.35 18.39
N SER A 434 -23.99 -47.42 17.96
CA SER A 434 -22.57 -47.68 18.20
C SER A 434 -21.68 -46.63 17.57
N SER A 435 -21.96 -46.20 16.33
CA SER A 435 -21.22 -45.14 15.65
C SER A 435 -21.36 -43.80 16.39
N LEU A 436 -22.56 -43.39 16.71
CA LEU A 436 -22.87 -42.14 17.42
C LEU A 436 -22.28 -42.13 18.84
N GLN A 437 -22.34 -43.25 19.57
CA GLN A 437 -21.74 -43.39 20.88
C GLN A 437 -20.21 -43.23 20.83
N SER A 438 -19.59 -43.74 19.77
CA SER A 438 -18.13 -43.58 19.60
C SER A 438 -17.70 -42.11 19.46
N VAL A 439 -18.53 -41.25 18.87
CA VAL A 439 -18.31 -39.80 18.80
C VAL A 439 -18.41 -39.18 20.21
N ILE A 440 -19.44 -39.55 20.97
CA ILE A 440 -19.65 -39.04 22.33
C ILE A 440 -18.47 -39.40 23.23
N ASP A 441 -17.94 -40.63 23.11
CA ASP A 441 -16.91 -41.14 23.99
C ASP A 441 -15.50 -40.62 23.62
N ASN A 442 -15.24 -40.28 22.34
CA ASN A 442 -13.89 -40.06 21.87
C ASN A 442 -13.61 -38.65 21.26
N TYR A 443 -14.63 -37.82 21.02
CA TYR A 443 -14.39 -36.51 20.43
C TYR A 443 -14.02 -35.44 21.47
N GLU A 444 -12.84 -34.82 21.31
CA GLU A 444 -12.28 -33.81 22.22
C GLU A 444 -12.00 -32.43 21.54
N GLY A 445 -12.67 -32.12 20.44
CA GLY A 445 -12.49 -30.84 19.70
C GLY A 445 -13.01 -29.61 20.46
N LYS A 446 -12.71 -28.41 19.95
CA LYS A 446 -13.15 -27.13 20.55
C LYS A 446 -14.66 -26.98 20.59
N ASP A 447 -15.37 -27.63 19.70
CA ASP A 447 -16.81 -27.68 19.48
C ASP A 447 -17.42 -28.99 20.04
N GLN A 448 -16.73 -29.64 21.00
CA GLN A 448 -17.10 -30.92 21.59
C GLN A 448 -18.56 -30.89 22.08
N ALA A 449 -18.98 -29.84 22.78
CA ALA A 449 -20.33 -29.74 23.34
C ALA A 449 -21.42 -29.82 22.24
N GLU A 450 -21.17 -29.17 21.10
CA GLU A 450 -22.10 -29.14 19.97
C GLU A 450 -22.16 -30.49 19.24
N ILE A 451 -21.01 -31.03 18.93
CA ILE A 451 -20.86 -32.31 18.22
C ILE A 451 -21.43 -33.46 19.06
N VAL A 452 -21.10 -33.52 20.36
CA VAL A 452 -21.63 -34.53 21.29
C VAL A 452 -23.14 -34.40 21.45
N ALA A 453 -23.67 -33.18 21.60
CA ALA A 453 -25.11 -32.96 21.68
C ALA A 453 -25.85 -33.41 20.41
N LEU A 454 -25.27 -33.17 19.23
CA LEU A 454 -25.83 -33.64 17.96
C LEU A 454 -25.87 -35.17 17.91
N ALA A 455 -24.77 -35.84 18.26
CA ALA A 455 -24.70 -37.29 18.29
C ALA A 455 -25.72 -37.87 19.28
N GLN A 456 -25.84 -37.29 20.49
CA GLN A 456 -26.81 -37.72 21.51
C GLN A 456 -28.24 -37.54 21.03
N SER A 457 -28.59 -36.44 20.41
CA SER A 457 -29.92 -36.19 19.86
C SER A 457 -30.37 -37.24 18.83
N LYS A 458 -29.43 -37.76 18.06
CA LYS A 458 -29.69 -38.85 17.09
C LYS A 458 -29.86 -40.20 17.76
N ILE A 459 -29.12 -40.47 18.86
CA ILE A 459 -29.38 -41.66 19.68
C ILE A 459 -30.77 -41.61 20.30
N ASP A 460 -31.18 -40.48 20.87
CA ASP A 460 -32.49 -40.28 21.44
C ASP A 460 -33.62 -40.51 20.41
N TYR A 461 -33.40 -40.01 19.16
CA TYR A 461 -34.28 -40.25 18.04
C TYR A 461 -34.43 -41.74 17.68
N ILE A 462 -33.32 -42.51 17.67
CA ILE A 462 -33.36 -43.96 17.44
C ILE A 462 -34.15 -44.67 18.54
N LEU A 463 -33.93 -44.31 19.81
CA LEU A 463 -34.67 -44.90 20.95
C LEU A 463 -36.19 -44.65 20.84
N ASP A 464 -36.60 -43.47 20.37
CA ASP A 464 -38.01 -43.18 20.10
C ASP A 464 -38.58 -44.05 18.95
N LEU A 465 -37.84 -44.24 17.87
CA LEU A 465 -38.22 -45.12 16.79
C LEU A 465 -38.40 -46.59 17.24
N GLU A 466 -37.46 -47.10 18.03
CA GLU A 466 -37.53 -48.45 18.61
C GLU A 466 -38.76 -48.59 19.52
N SER A 467 -39.02 -47.62 20.38
CA SER A 467 -40.18 -47.63 21.29
C SER A 467 -41.53 -47.54 20.56
N GLN A 468 -41.58 -46.87 19.43
CA GLN A 468 -42.80 -46.83 18.59
C GLN A 468 -43.02 -48.14 17.86
N SER A 469 -41.96 -48.79 17.38
CA SER A 469 -42.00 -50.11 16.73
C SER A 469 -42.50 -51.18 17.72
N GLU A 470 -42.00 -51.19 18.99
CA GLU A 470 -42.47 -52.09 20.03
C GLU A 470 -43.96 -51.91 20.35
N LYS A 471 -44.41 -50.66 20.45
CA LYS A 471 -45.85 -50.34 20.68
C LYS A 471 -46.78 -50.71 19.51
N SER A 472 -46.27 -50.72 18.29
CA SER A 472 -47.03 -51.16 17.11
C SER A 472 -47.18 -52.69 17.07
N ILE A 473 -46.12 -53.41 17.49
CA ILE A 473 -46.15 -54.88 17.59
C ILE A 473 -47.12 -55.35 18.70
N GLU A 474 -47.17 -54.62 19.86
CA GLU A 474 -48.10 -54.90 20.93
C GLU A 474 -49.60 -54.63 20.56
N LYS A 475 -49.87 -53.78 19.55
CA LYS A 475 -51.21 -53.50 19.03
C LYS A 475 -51.77 -54.50 18.02
N ASP A 476 -50.89 -55.23 17.33
CA ASP A 476 -51.26 -56.31 16.46
C ASP A 476 -51.37 -57.62 17.28
N ASP A 477 -52.07 -57.60 18.40
CA ASP A 477 -52.56 -58.78 19.03
C ASP A 477 -53.50 -59.45 18.00
N VAL A 478 -53.01 -60.54 17.45
CA VAL A 478 -53.74 -61.40 16.51
C VAL A 478 -55.01 -61.80 17.24
N GLU A 479 -56.14 -61.12 16.91
CA GLU A 479 -57.51 -61.71 17.24
C GLU A 479 -57.61 -63.05 16.50
N ILE A 480 -57.25 -64.09 17.20
CA ILE A 480 -57.45 -65.44 16.67
C ILE A 480 -58.98 -65.68 16.67
N ASP A 481 -59.54 -65.67 15.45
CA ASP A 481 -60.96 -66.00 15.24
C ASP A 481 -61.14 -67.49 15.46
N PHE A 482 -61.84 -67.81 16.53
CA PHE A 482 -62.15 -69.16 16.89
C PHE A 482 -63.53 -69.64 16.35
N GLU A 483 -64.10 -68.95 15.33
CA GLU A 483 -65.34 -69.43 14.68
C GLU A 483 -65.11 -70.76 14.03
N GLY A 484 -65.70 -71.84 14.62
CA GLY A 484 -65.69 -73.21 14.11
C GLY A 484 -64.70 -74.16 14.83
N VAL A 485 -64.00 -73.72 15.87
CA VAL A 485 -63.14 -74.61 16.71
C VAL A 485 -63.95 -75.17 17.86
N ASP A 486 -63.77 -76.48 18.14
CA ASP A 486 -64.44 -77.16 19.24
C ASP A 486 -64.05 -76.57 20.60
N GLU A 487 -64.99 -76.38 21.51
CA GLU A 487 -64.72 -75.72 22.82
C GLU A 487 -63.60 -76.38 23.62
N LYS A 488 -63.31 -77.61 23.34
CA LYS A 488 -62.25 -78.38 23.97
C LYS A 488 -60.83 -78.03 23.44
N ASP A 489 -60.77 -77.78 22.16
CA ASP A 489 -59.51 -77.39 21.51
C ASP A 489 -59.22 -75.90 21.76
N LYS A 490 -60.25 -75.07 21.88
CA LYS A 490 -60.06 -73.64 22.29
C LYS A 490 -59.53 -73.53 23.68
N LYS A 491 -59.98 -74.34 24.60
CA LYS A 491 -59.48 -74.34 25.97
C LYS A 491 -58.03 -74.87 26.07
N LEU A 492 -57.63 -75.80 25.24
CA LEU A 492 -56.28 -76.32 25.18
C LEU A 492 -55.29 -75.25 24.71
N PHE A 493 -55.72 -74.46 23.72
CA PHE A 493 -54.90 -73.36 23.17
C PHE A 493 -54.77 -72.19 24.16
N GLU A 494 -55.85 -71.86 24.89
CA GLU A 494 -55.84 -70.87 25.91
C GLU A 494 -54.89 -71.25 27.09
N ASP A 495 -54.91 -72.53 27.50
CA ASP A 495 -54.05 -73.05 28.56
C ASP A 495 -52.56 -73.11 28.11
N GLU A 496 -52.25 -73.41 26.83
CA GLU A 496 -50.91 -73.36 26.29
C GLU A 496 -50.39 -71.92 26.19
N LEU A 497 -51.19 -70.95 25.81
CA LEU A 497 -50.85 -69.53 25.74
C LEU A 497 -50.60 -68.92 27.16
N GLU A 498 -51.35 -69.35 28.13
CA GLU A 498 -51.14 -68.99 29.54
C GLU A 498 -49.82 -69.61 30.08
N GLU A 499 -49.50 -70.82 29.71
CA GLU A 499 -48.25 -71.44 30.06
C GLU A 499 -47.01 -70.75 29.44
N GLU A 500 -47.13 -70.34 28.20
CA GLU A 500 -46.03 -69.56 27.51
C GLU A 500 -45.87 -68.22 28.11
N LYS A 501 -46.93 -67.46 28.41
CA LYS A 501 -46.87 -66.15 29.11
C LYS A 501 -46.28 -66.29 30.52
N GLN A 502 -46.54 -67.39 31.23
CA GLN A 502 -45.94 -67.64 32.49
C GLN A 502 -44.45 -68.06 32.42
N LYS A 503 -43.98 -68.61 31.29
CA LYS A 503 -42.57 -68.94 31.04
C LYS A 503 -41.75 -67.67 30.69
N GLN A 504 -42.35 -66.77 29.84
CA GLN A 504 -41.71 -65.50 29.52
C GLN A 504 -41.58 -64.57 30.74
N ASN A 505 -42.52 -64.59 31.68
CA ASN A 505 -42.42 -63.82 32.91
C ASN A 505 -41.51 -64.39 34.00
N LYS A 506 -40.84 -65.55 33.73
CA LYS A 506 -39.96 -66.23 34.69
C LYS A 506 -38.47 -66.26 34.28
N GLU A 507 -38.09 -65.66 33.15
CA GLU A 507 -36.68 -65.42 32.86
C GLU A 507 -36.23 -64.13 33.62
N PRO A 508 -35.26 -64.24 34.52
CA PRO A 508 -34.69 -63.08 35.20
C PRO A 508 -33.71 -62.37 34.24
N ASN A 509 -33.86 -61.05 34.15
CA ASN A 509 -32.86 -60.15 33.60
C ASN A 509 -31.47 -60.53 34.12
N ASN A 510 -30.61 -61.00 33.22
CA ASN A 510 -29.16 -61.02 33.41
C ASN A 510 -28.49 -60.15 32.40
#